data_83f0aae0fdeb06843415b6c6759c3d97
#
_entry.id   83f0aae0fdeb06843415b6c6759c3d97
#
_cell.length_a   1.000
_cell.length_b   1.000
_cell.length_c   1.000
_cell.angle_alpha   90.00
_cell.angle_beta   90.00
_cell.angle_gamma   90.00
#
_symmetry.space_group_name_H-M   'P 1'
#
loop_
_entity.id
_entity.type
_entity.pdbx_description
1 polymer ?
#
loop_
_entity_poly.entity_id
_entity_poly.type
_entity_poly.pdbx_seq_one_letter_code
_entity_poly.pdbx_strand_id
1 'polypeptide(L)'
;YRSSKGIVAESDLGYGLSGGRGAIWVCVPYVNRKEMKNQPTWWGDVNATVDYCKQTVKLVCKKHGGDPDNVFLAGFSRGAIACNFIGLHDDEIASLWRGFICHSHYDGVRKWGYAGSDRQAAAKRLERLGDRPQFISHENNVTTTQDYLSQAYPKGNFTFLSIKGVSHTDTWVLRDVPERKQLRDWFWNSQKKK
;
A
#
# COMPACT_ATOMS: atom_id res chain seq x y z
N TYR A 1 15.62 7.95 4.37
CA TYR A 1 14.21 8.03 3.99
C TYR A 1 13.52 9.04 4.86
N ARG A 2 13.05 10.11 4.25
CA ARG A 2 12.13 11.02 4.93
C ARG A 2 10.77 10.35 4.91
N SER A 3 10.17 10.15 6.06
CA SER A 3 8.79 9.68 6.18
C SER A 3 7.86 10.75 5.63
N SER A 4 6.83 10.33 4.92
CA SER A 4 5.80 11.24 4.45
C SER A 4 5.23 12.04 5.61
N LYS A 5 5.16 13.36 5.45
CA LYS A 5 4.51 14.27 6.39
C LYS A 5 3.02 14.44 6.09
N GLY A 6 2.47 13.63 5.18
CA GLY A 6 1.11 13.79 4.68
C GLY A 6 0.97 14.92 3.66
N ILE A 7 2.06 15.32 3.01
CA ILE A 7 2.07 16.36 1.98
C ILE A 7 1.99 15.68 0.61
N VAL A 8 0.97 15.99 -0.17
CA VAL A 8 0.71 15.39 -1.48
C VAL A 8 1.88 15.56 -2.45
N ALA A 9 2.57 16.70 -2.40
CA ALA A 9 3.73 17.00 -3.24
C ALA A 9 4.95 16.09 -2.97
N GLU A 10 4.97 15.36 -1.86
CA GLU A 10 6.04 14.41 -1.53
C GLU A 10 5.74 12.97 -2.00
N SER A 11 4.59 12.74 -2.65
CA SER A 11 4.16 11.41 -3.07
C SER A 11 3.86 11.37 -4.57
N ASP A 12 4.73 10.70 -5.30
CA ASP A 12 4.61 10.53 -6.76
C ASP A 12 3.63 9.43 -7.15
N LEU A 13 3.39 8.45 -6.25
CA LEU A 13 2.59 7.26 -6.55
C LEU A 13 1.19 7.58 -7.04
N GLY A 14 0.47 8.49 -6.40
CA GLY A 14 -0.91 8.79 -6.77
C GLY A 14 -1.05 9.39 -8.15
N TYR A 15 -0.20 10.35 -8.50
CA TYR A 15 -0.16 10.92 -9.83
C TYR A 15 0.32 9.89 -10.86
N GLY A 16 1.36 9.16 -10.53
CA GLY A 16 1.89 8.09 -11.38
C GLY A 16 0.85 7.03 -11.73
N LEU A 17 0.03 6.61 -10.74
CA LEU A 17 -1.05 5.64 -10.91
C LEU A 17 -2.18 6.15 -11.79
N SER A 18 -2.71 7.32 -11.49
CA SER A 18 -3.94 7.83 -12.10
C SER A 18 -3.70 8.70 -13.33
N GLY A 19 -2.49 9.22 -13.51
CA GLY A 19 -2.21 10.27 -14.48
C GLY A 19 -2.95 11.58 -14.15
N GLY A 20 -3.33 11.79 -12.89
CA GLY A 20 -4.05 12.96 -12.42
C GLY A 20 -5.54 12.99 -12.79
N ARG A 21 -6.14 11.86 -13.18
CA ARG A 21 -7.54 11.79 -13.61
C ARG A 21 -8.29 10.64 -12.94
N GLY A 22 -9.59 10.84 -12.71
CA GLY A 22 -10.52 9.78 -12.29
C GLY A 22 -10.26 9.14 -10.93
N ALA A 23 -9.34 9.67 -10.13
CA ALA A 23 -9.04 9.18 -8.79
C ALA A 23 -8.74 10.34 -7.83
N ILE A 24 -9.11 10.17 -6.57
CA ILE A 24 -8.74 11.04 -5.47
C ILE A 24 -7.50 10.43 -4.81
N TRP A 25 -6.38 11.15 -4.81
CA TRP A 25 -5.18 10.74 -4.12
C TRP A 25 -5.12 11.36 -2.74
N VAL A 26 -4.94 10.52 -1.72
CA VAL A 26 -4.83 10.94 -0.31
C VAL A 26 -3.52 10.45 0.26
N CYS A 27 -2.68 11.37 0.69
CA CYS A 27 -1.43 11.06 1.38
C CYS A 27 -1.70 11.07 2.89
N VAL A 28 -1.68 9.89 3.51
CA VAL A 28 -2.00 9.71 4.93
C VAL A 28 -0.72 9.63 5.75
N PRO A 29 -0.52 10.49 6.77
CA PRO A 29 0.60 10.38 7.69
C PRO A 29 0.40 9.22 8.65
N TYR A 30 1.49 8.75 9.26
CA TYR A 30 1.42 8.00 10.50
C TYR A 30 1.19 8.96 11.66
N VAL A 31 0.41 8.55 12.67
CA VAL A 31 -0.01 9.45 13.76
C VAL A 31 0.36 8.89 15.13
N ASN A 32 0.55 9.80 16.08
CA ASN A 32 0.70 9.50 17.48
C ASN A 32 -0.37 10.28 18.26
N ARG A 33 -1.37 9.56 18.75
CA ARG A 33 -2.51 10.16 19.45
C ARG A 33 -2.10 10.80 20.77
N LYS A 34 -1.22 10.15 21.52
CA LYS A 34 -0.76 10.65 22.84
C LYS A 34 -0.06 12.00 22.71
N GLU A 35 0.72 12.18 21.64
CA GLU A 35 1.48 13.41 21.42
C GLU A 35 0.77 14.37 20.46
N MET A 36 -0.44 14.02 20.00
CA MET A 36 -1.25 14.82 19.06
C MET A 36 -0.48 15.30 17.84
N LYS A 37 0.38 14.44 17.28
CA LYS A 37 1.26 14.78 16.14
C LYS A 37 1.42 13.65 15.13
N ASN A 38 1.85 14.02 13.93
CA ASN A 38 2.37 13.06 12.96
C ASN A 38 3.70 12.49 13.42
N GLN A 39 3.97 11.24 13.05
CA GLN A 39 5.22 10.57 13.37
C GLN A 39 5.81 9.85 12.15
N PRO A 40 7.13 9.56 12.17
CA PRO A 40 7.81 8.99 11.01
C PRO A 40 7.51 7.51 10.76
N THR A 41 6.83 6.81 11.68
CA THR A 41 6.61 5.36 11.60
C THR A 41 5.27 4.97 12.20
N TRP A 42 4.63 3.92 11.64
CA TRP A 42 3.35 3.43 12.18
C TRP A 42 3.50 2.63 13.48
N TRP A 43 4.64 2.03 13.68
CA TRP A 43 4.84 1.13 14.84
C TRP A 43 5.01 1.86 16.19
N GLY A 44 5.05 3.17 16.21
CA GLY A 44 4.98 3.95 17.44
C GLY A 44 3.56 4.05 18.01
N ASP A 45 2.55 4.12 17.14
CA ASP A 45 1.13 4.12 17.52
C ASP A 45 0.29 3.49 16.40
N VAL A 46 0.31 2.16 16.36
CA VAL A 46 -0.37 1.36 15.33
C VAL A 46 -1.88 1.63 15.34
N ASN A 47 -2.51 1.56 16.51
CA ASN A 47 -3.96 1.71 16.62
C ASN A 47 -4.43 3.10 16.19
N ALA A 48 -3.73 4.16 16.61
CA ALA A 48 -4.08 5.51 16.18
C ALA A 48 -3.91 5.70 14.65
N THR A 49 -2.89 5.08 14.05
CA THR A 49 -2.70 5.13 12.59
C THR A 49 -3.80 4.36 11.86
N VAL A 50 -4.21 3.21 12.36
CA VAL A 50 -5.34 2.43 11.81
C VAL A 50 -6.64 3.23 11.90
N ASP A 51 -6.96 3.79 13.06
CA ASP A 51 -8.17 4.61 13.26
C ASP A 51 -8.18 5.84 12.35
N TYR A 52 -7.04 6.53 12.25
CA TYR A 52 -6.91 7.70 11.38
C TYR A 52 -7.16 7.32 9.91
N CYS A 53 -6.63 6.19 9.47
CA CYS A 53 -6.82 5.68 8.11
C CYS A 53 -8.31 5.37 7.84
N LYS A 54 -8.99 4.66 8.75
CA LYS A 54 -10.42 4.35 8.65
C LYS A 54 -11.26 5.62 8.58
N GLN A 55 -10.99 6.60 9.43
CA GLN A 55 -11.71 7.88 9.43
C GLN A 55 -11.47 8.68 8.15
N THR A 56 -10.24 8.68 7.64
CA THR A 56 -9.89 9.37 6.40
C THR A 56 -10.66 8.80 5.21
N VAL A 57 -10.73 7.49 5.06
CA VAL A 57 -11.51 6.85 3.99
C VAL A 57 -12.98 7.26 4.07
N LYS A 58 -13.61 7.13 5.25
CA LYS A 58 -15.01 7.54 5.48
C LYS A 58 -15.24 9.01 5.12
N LEU A 59 -14.32 9.88 5.55
CA LEU A 59 -14.41 11.32 5.30
C LEU A 59 -14.32 11.66 3.80
N VAL A 60 -13.32 11.09 3.12
CA VAL A 60 -13.07 11.35 1.68
C VAL A 60 -14.23 10.85 0.84
N CYS A 61 -14.72 9.63 1.09
CA CYS A 61 -15.88 9.11 0.38
C CYS A 61 -17.12 9.99 0.60
N LYS A 62 -17.39 10.41 1.83
CA LYS A 62 -18.58 11.22 2.16
C LYS A 62 -18.51 12.65 1.63
N LYS A 63 -17.35 13.32 1.74
CA LYS A 63 -17.24 14.77 1.47
C LYS A 63 -16.69 15.11 0.09
N HIS A 64 -15.94 14.21 -0.52
CA HIS A 64 -15.24 14.48 -1.78
C HIS A 64 -15.66 13.54 -2.92
N GLY A 65 -16.72 12.75 -2.73
CA GLY A 65 -17.26 11.88 -3.77
C GLY A 65 -16.39 10.67 -4.09
N GLY A 66 -15.55 10.23 -3.14
CA GLY A 66 -14.80 8.97 -3.28
C GLY A 66 -15.75 7.78 -3.37
N ASP A 67 -15.38 6.80 -4.16
CA ASP A 67 -16.14 5.55 -4.31
C ASP A 67 -15.68 4.53 -3.24
N PRO A 68 -16.52 4.18 -2.25
CA PRO A 68 -16.14 3.24 -1.20
C PRO A 68 -15.88 1.82 -1.70
N ASP A 69 -16.41 1.43 -2.86
CA ASP A 69 -16.17 0.14 -3.48
C ASP A 69 -14.82 0.07 -4.23
N ASN A 70 -14.16 1.21 -4.45
CA ASN A 70 -12.93 1.33 -5.24
C ASN A 70 -11.81 2.09 -4.50
N VAL A 71 -11.61 1.75 -3.23
CA VAL A 71 -10.51 2.30 -2.41
C VAL A 71 -9.28 1.41 -2.48
N PHE A 72 -8.16 1.96 -2.96
CA PHE A 72 -6.88 1.24 -3.04
C PHE A 72 -5.88 1.80 -2.02
N LEU A 73 -5.09 0.92 -1.44
CA LEU A 73 -4.00 1.30 -0.55
C LEU A 73 -2.66 1.13 -1.27
N ALA A 74 -1.88 2.21 -1.36
CA ALA A 74 -0.62 2.21 -2.07
C ALA A 74 0.53 2.68 -1.18
N GLY A 75 1.72 2.12 -1.39
CA GLY A 75 2.90 2.50 -0.63
C GLY A 75 4.22 2.13 -1.29
N PHE A 76 5.23 2.93 -0.96
CA PHE A 76 6.61 2.71 -1.36
C PHE A 76 7.48 2.44 -0.12
N SER A 77 8.46 1.54 -0.24
CA SER A 77 9.42 1.21 0.81
C SER A 77 8.71 0.81 2.12
N ARG A 78 8.91 1.53 3.21
CA ARG A 78 8.16 1.30 4.46
C ARG A 78 6.65 1.45 4.28
N GLY A 79 6.21 2.35 3.41
CA GLY A 79 4.80 2.47 3.06
C GLY A 79 4.23 1.21 2.42
N ALA A 80 5.02 0.49 1.62
CA ALA A 80 4.61 -0.79 1.05
C ALA A 80 4.43 -1.88 2.12
N ILE A 81 5.29 -1.91 3.14
CA ILE A 81 5.08 -2.78 4.31
C ILE A 81 3.79 -2.38 5.05
N ALA A 82 3.59 -1.06 5.24
CA ALA A 82 2.40 -0.54 5.91
C ALA A 82 1.09 -0.90 5.18
N CYS A 83 1.10 -1.06 3.86
CA CYS A 83 -0.09 -1.51 3.12
C CYS A 83 -0.68 -2.80 3.71
N ASN A 84 0.14 -3.79 4.02
CA ASN A 84 -0.34 -5.02 4.64
C ASN A 84 -0.38 -4.92 6.16
N PHE A 85 0.63 -4.33 6.81
CA PHE A 85 0.70 -4.23 8.28
C PHE A 85 -0.45 -3.40 8.85
N ILE A 86 -0.75 -2.26 8.28
CA ILE A 86 -1.87 -1.38 8.68
C ILE A 86 -3.15 -1.78 7.96
N GLY A 87 -3.09 -1.97 6.64
CA GLY A 87 -4.28 -2.23 5.83
C GLY A 87 -4.96 -3.57 6.12
N LEU A 88 -4.23 -4.56 6.67
CA LEU A 88 -4.77 -5.85 7.09
C LEU A 88 -4.70 -6.03 8.62
N HIS A 89 -4.64 -4.94 9.38
CA HIS A 89 -4.48 -4.98 10.83
C HIS A 89 -5.63 -5.68 11.54
N ASP A 90 -6.84 -5.33 11.21
CA ASP A 90 -8.09 -5.92 11.70
C ASP A 90 -9.10 -6.08 10.56
N ASP A 91 -10.24 -6.74 10.84
CA ASP A 91 -11.24 -7.05 9.82
C ASP A 91 -11.96 -5.78 9.32
N GLU A 92 -12.11 -4.75 10.17
CA GLU A 92 -12.78 -3.51 9.78
C GLU A 92 -11.94 -2.76 8.74
N ILE A 93 -10.65 -2.49 9.03
CA ILE A 93 -9.80 -1.79 8.06
C ILE A 93 -9.54 -2.63 6.82
N ALA A 94 -9.38 -3.94 6.98
CA ALA A 94 -9.19 -4.85 5.84
C ALA A 94 -10.36 -4.79 4.86
N SER A 95 -11.59 -4.62 5.34
CA SER A 95 -12.80 -4.56 4.49
C SER A 95 -12.90 -3.31 3.62
N LEU A 96 -12.11 -2.27 3.91
CA LEU A 96 -12.16 -0.99 3.17
C LEU A 96 -11.51 -1.05 1.79
N TRP A 97 -10.60 -2.00 1.57
CA TRP A 97 -9.74 -1.97 0.39
C TRP A 97 -10.27 -2.83 -0.75
N ARG A 98 -10.27 -2.25 -1.94
CA ARG A 98 -10.48 -2.97 -3.20
C ARG A 98 -9.21 -3.71 -3.62
N GLY A 99 -8.04 -3.14 -3.37
CA GLY A 99 -6.77 -3.73 -3.72
C GLY A 99 -5.58 -2.96 -3.15
N PHE A 100 -4.37 -3.49 -3.36
CA PHE A 100 -3.13 -2.96 -2.78
C PHE A 100 -2.06 -2.79 -3.83
N ILE A 101 -1.22 -1.77 -3.66
CA ILE A 101 -0.07 -1.49 -4.53
C ILE A 101 1.15 -1.33 -3.64
N CYS A 102 2.06 -2.31 -3.69
CA CYS A 102 3.24 -2.39 -2.83
C CYS A 102 4.50 -2.29 -3.68
N HIS A 103 5.28 -1.23 -3.52
CA HIS A 103 6.53 -1.07 -4.24
C HIS A 103 7.75 -1.14 -3.32
N SER A 104 8.75 -1.93 -3.71
CA SER A 104 10.09 -2.10 -3.13
C SER A 104 10.17 -3.04 -1.93
N HIS A 105 9.23 -3.01 -0.99
CA HIS A 105 9.23 -3.89 0.18
C HIS A 105 7.87 -4.57 0.35
N TYR A 106 7.86 -5.60 1.21
CA TYR A 106 6.63 -6.32 1.53
C TYR A 106 6.66 -6.82 2.98
N ASP A 107 5.50 -6.82 3.63
CA ASP A 107 5.35 -7.28 5.01
C ASP A 107 5.64 -8.79 5.13
N GLY A 108 6.48 -9.17 6.07
CA GLY A 108 6.87 -10.58 6.33
C GLY A 108 8.01 -11.12 5.47
N VAL A 109 8.45 -10.44 4.40
CA VAL A 109 9.62 -10.86 3.63
C VAL A 109 10.88 -10.78 4.47
N ARG A 110 11.01 -9.74 5.28
CA ARG A 110 12.12 -9.53 6.21
C ARG A 110 11.58 -9.18 7.59
N LYS A 111 12.20 -9.75 8.65
CA LYS A 111 11.96 -9.32 10.02
C LYS A 111 12.64 -7.98 10.29
N TRP A 112 11.91 -7.04 10.88
CA TRP A 112 12.37 -5.72 11.27
C TRP A 112 12.40 -5.58 12.80
N GLY A 113 12.92 -4.47 13.31
CA GLY A 113 13.09 -4.25 14.75
C GLY A 113 11.83 -3.82 15.51
N TYR A 114 10.62 -3.94 14.94
CA TYR A 114 9.36 -3.59 15.61
C TYR A 114 8.46 -4.82 15.81
N ALA A 115 7.56 -4.74 16.78
CA ALA A 115 6.67 -5.84 17.16
C ALA A 115 5.77 -6.27 15.98
N GLY A 116 5.61 -7.58 15.80
CA GLY A 116 4.78 -8.16 14.74
C GLY A 116 5.38 -8.06 13.33
N SER A 117 6.66 -7.73 13.20
CA SER A 117 7.36 -7.64 11.90
C SER A 117 7.84 -9.01 11.39
N ASP A 118 7.65 -10.05 12.15
CA ASP A 118 8.05 -11.40 11.77
C ASP A 118 7.10 -12.04 10.75
N ARG A 119 7.61 -13.09 10.11
CA ARG A 119 6.91 -13.80 9.04
C ARG A 119 5.58 -14.42 9.48
N GLN A 120 5.50 -14.94 10.70
CA GLN A 120 4.30 -15.57 11.21
C GLN A 120 3.19 -14.54 11.43
N ALA A 121 3.51 -13.41 12.05
CA ALA A 121 2.57 -12.32 12.25
C ALA A 121 2.08 -11.73 10.92
N ALA A 122 2.96 -11.59 9.93
CA ALA A 122 2.61 -11.12 8.59
C ALA A 122 1.70 -12.12 7.85
N ALA A 123 1.97 -13.42 7.93
CA ALA A 123 1.12 -14.45 7.34
C ALA A 123 -0.29 -14.42 7.94
N LYS A 124 -0.41 -14.25 9.27
CA LYS A 124 -1.72 -14.10 9.93
C LYS A 124 -2.49 -12.86 9.47
N ARG A 125 -1.81 -11.73 9.16
CA ARG A 125 -2.47 -10.57 8.55
C ARG A 125 -2.96 -10.89 7.14
N LEU A 126 -2.17 -11.63 6.34
CA LEU A 126 -2.54 -12.02 4.99
C LEU A 126 -3.82 -12.86 4.91
N GLU A 127 -4.22 -13.58 5.98
CA GLU A 127 -5.50 -14.32 6.02
C GLU A 127 -6.69 -13.39 5.76
N ARG A 128 -6.57 -12.08 6.08
CA ARG A 128 -7.61 -11.07 5.84
C ARG A 128 -7.60 -10.51 4.42
N LEU A 129 -6.63 -10.89 3.59
CA LEU A 129 -6.56 -10.41 2.21
C LEU A 129 -7.73 -10.91 1.36
N GLY A 130 -8.12 -12.18 1.52
CA GLY A 130 -9.12 -12.82 0.65
C GLY A 130 -8.63 -12.87 -0.80
N ASP A 131 -9.52 -12.59 -1.73
CA ASP A 131 -9.27 -12.57 -3.18
C ASP A 131 -8.87 -11.19 -3.74
N ARG A 132 -8.68 -10.20 -2.84
CA ARG A 132 -8.34 -8.82 -3.25
C ARG A 132 -7.00 -8.77 -3.96
N PRO A 133 -6.94 -8.11 -5.14
CA PRO A 133 -5.74 -8.08 -5.94
C PRO A 133 -4.65 -7.21 -5.31
N GLN A 134 -3.40 -7.65 -5.45
CA GLN A 134 -2.24 -6.84 -5.12
C GLN A 134 -1.30 -6.72 -6.31
N PHE A 135 -0.88 -5.49 -6.60
CA PHE A 135 0.22 -5.21 -7.52
C PHE A 135 1.49 -5.01 -6.70
N ILE A 136 2.46 -5.88 -6.91
CA ILE A 136 3.70 -5.94 -6.14
C ILE A 136 4.86 -5.72 -7.09
N SER A 137 5.61 -4.66 -6.88
CA SER A 137 6.77 -4.33 -7.69
C SER A 137 8.02 -4.10 -6.85
N HIS A 138 9.17 -4.34 -7.46
CA HIS A 138 10.46 -4.13 -6.80
C HIS A 138 11.51 -3.67 -7.80
N GLU A 139 12.49 -2.89 -7.33
CA GLU A 139 13.68 -2.54 -8.08
C GLU A 139 14.44 -3.83 -8.45
N ASN A 140 14.78 -3.94 -9.71
CA ASN A 140 15.53 -5.04 -10.31
C ASN A 140 14.89 -6.43 -10.19
N ASN A 141 14.45 -6.87 -9.00
CA ASN A 141 13.96 -8.23 -8.81
C ASN A 141 12.91 -8.36 -7.71
N VAL A 142 11.71 -8.84 -8.05
CA VAL A 142 10.60 -9.10 -7.15
C VAL A 142 10.55 -10.54 -6.61
N THR A 143 11.47 -11.40 -7.05
CA THR A 143 11.44 -12.87 -6.80
C THR A 143 11.39 -13.20 -5.32
N THR A 144 12.17 -12.52 -4.45
CA THR A 144 12.14 -12.80 -3.01
C THR A 144 10.75 -12.63 -2.39
N THR A 145 9.99 -11.61 -2.85
CA THR A 145 8.61 -11.42 -2.40
C THR A 145 7.67 -12.47 -3.00
N GLN A 146 7.89 -12.83 -4.25
CA GLN A 146 7.12 -13.87 -4.93
C GLN A 146 7.30 -15.23 -4.26
N ASP A 147 8.53 -15.62 -3.93
CA ASP A 147 8.84 -16.87 -3.23
C ASP A 147 8.22 -16.90 -1.82
N TYR A 148 8.28 -15.78 -1.11
CA TYR A 148 7.60 -15.66 0.18
C TYR A 148 6.09 -15.88 0.06
N LEU A 149 5.44 -15.20 -0.87
CA LEU A 149 3.98 -15.25 -1.03
C LEU A 149 3.49 -16.59 -1.59
N SER A 150 4.26 -17.25 -2.43
CA SER A 150 3.94 -18.59 -2.91
C SER A 150 3.84 -19.62 -1.79
N GLN A 151 4.56 -19.39 -0.70
CA GLN A 151 4.52 -20.24 0.50
C GLN A 151 3.49 -19.74 1.53
N ALA A 152 3.47 -18.43 1.80
CA ALA A 152 2.65 -17.86 2.87
C ALA A 152 1.17 -17.72 2.49
N TYR A 153 0.88 -17.47 1.20
CA TYR A 153 -0.50 -17.28 0.71
C TYR A 153 -0.63 -17.69 -0.77
N PRO A 154 -0.53 -19.00 -1.09
CA PRO A 154 -0.44 -19.50 -2.47
C PRO A 154 -1.69 -19.23 -3.32
N LYS A 155 -2.83 -18.95 -2.70
CA LYS A 155 -4.09 -18.64 -3.40
C LYS A 155 -4.30 -17.15 -3.65
N GLY A 156 -3.32 -16.31 -3.31
CA GLY A 156 -3.45 -14.85 -3.41
C GLY A 156 -3.51 -14.38 -4.87
N ASN A 157 -4.29 -13.34 -5.10
CA ASN A 157 -4.40 -12.67 -6.40
C ASN A 157 -3.27 -11.63 -6.53
N PHE A 158 -2.08 -12.09 -6.91
CA PHE A 158 -0.87 -11.28 -6.99
C PHE A 158 -0.42 -11.03 -8.42
N THR A 159 -0.08 -9.78 -8.73
CA THR A 159 0.63 -9.38 -9.94
C THR A 159 2.03 -8.91 -9.54
N PHE A 160 3.07 -9.54 -10.08
CA PHE A 160 4.46 -9.22 -9.76
C PHE A 160 5.15 -8.49 -10.93
N LEU A 161 5.94 -7.47 -10.60
CA LEU A 161 6.68 -6.70 -11.60
C LEU A 161 8.08 -6.33 -11.09
N SER A 162 9.10 -6.68 -11.85
CA SER A 162 10.48 -6.23 -11.63
C SER A 162 10.77 -4.98 -12.46
N ILE A 163 11.20 -3.88 -11.82
CA ILE A 163 11.54 -2.63 -12.50
C ILE A 163 13.04 -2.58 -12.68
N LYS A 164 13.51 -2.81 -13.90
CA LYS A 164 14.95 -2.83 -14.20
C LYS A 164 15.55 -1.43 -14.29
N GLY A 165 16.82 -1.29 -13.88
CA GLY A 165 17.58 -0.08 -14.07
C GLY A 165 17.14 1.12 -13.20
N VAL A 166 16.41 0.87 -12.12
CA VAL A 166 16.04 1.88 -11.13
C VAL A 166 16.70 1.59 -9.79
N SER A 167 17.06 2.66 -9.10
CA SER A 167 17.47 2.61 -7.70
C SER A 167 16.24 2.53 -6.79
N HIS A 168 16.44 2.53 -5.46
CA HIS A 168 15.37 2.54 -4.48
C HIS A 168 14.58 3.85 -4.52
N THR A 169 13.55 3.89 -5.39
CA THR A 169 12.71 5.07 -5.67
C THR A 169 11.35 4.65 -6.24
N ASP A 170 10.33 5.44 -6.01
CA ASP A 170 9.01 5.32 -6.64
C ASP A 170 8.84 6.25 -7.86
N THR A 171 9.83 7.08 -8.17
CA THR A 171 9.74 8.06 -9.29
C THR A 171 9.61 7.42 -10.68
N TRP A 172 9.85 6.12 -10.83
CA TRP A 172 9.61 5.41 -12.09
C TRP A 172 8.15 5.52 -12.57
N VAL A 173 7.20 5.66 -11.65
CA VAL A 173 5.77 5.85 -11.96
C VAL A 173 5.49 7.14 -12.72
N LEU A 174 6.42 8.09 -12.71
CA LEU A 174 6.33 9.35 -13.47
C LEU A 174 6.96 9.26 -14.87
N ARG A 175 7.77 8.23 -15.11
CA ARG A 175 8.47 8.04 -16.39
C ARG A 175 7.56 7.36 -17.41
N ASP A 176 7.79 7.64 -18.69
CA ASP A 176 7.10 6.96 -19.79
C ASP A 176 7.76 5.61 -20.09
N VAL A 177 7.38 4.61 -19.30
CA VAL A 177 7.93 3.25 -19.36
C VAL A 177 6.80 2.21 -19.37
N PRO A 178 7.03 1.03 -19.99
CA PRO A 178 6.02 -0.04 -20.06
C PRO A 178 5.49 -0.48 -18.69
N GLU A 179 6.34 -0.46 -17.67
CA GLU A 179 6.01 -0.85 -16.30
C GLU A 179 4.95 0.07 -15.70
N ARG A 180 5.04 1.40 -15.94
CA ARG A 180 4.01 2.35 -15.54
C ARG A 180 2.68 2.07 -16.24
N LYS A 181 2.73 1.73 -17.53
CA LYS A 181 1.52 1.37 -18.27
C LYS A 181 0.87 0.12 -17.66
N GLN A 182 1.65 -0.92 -17.36
CA GLN A 182 1.14 -2.13 -16.72
C GLN A 182 0.47 -1.83 -15.36
N LEU A 183 1.10 -0.99 -14.54
CA LEU A 183 0.55 -0.58 -13.24
C LEU A 183 -0.79 0.16 -13.42
N ARG A 184 -0.88 1.10 -14.37
CA ARG A 184 -2.10 1.85 -14.66
C ARG A 184 -3.21 0.96 -15.20
N ASP A 185 -2.90 0.09 -16.15
CA ASP A 185 -3.84 -0.87 -16.72
C ASP A 185 -4.39 -1.80 -15.61
N TRP A 186 -3.50 -2.30 -14.75
CA TRP A 186 -3.90 -3.10 -13.59
C TRP A 186 -4.82 -2.33 -12.65
N PHE A 187 -4.48 -1.10 -12.30
CA PHE A 187 -5.28 -0.25 -11.40
C PHE A 187 -6.69 -0.02 -11.93
N TRP A 188 -6.81 0.36 -13.21
CA TRP A 188 -8.12 0.60 -13.83
C TRP A 188 -8.94 -0.67 -14.03
N ASN A 189 -8.29 -1.79 -14.35
CA ASN A 189 -8.96 -3.09 -14.54
C ASN A 189 -9.36 -3.74 -13.22
N SER A 190 -8.72 -3.42 -12.12
CA SER A 190 -9.01 -3.96 -10.79
C SER A 190 -10.19 -3.28 -10.10
N GLN A 191 -10.71 -2.20 -10.66
CA GLN A 191 -11.88 -1.52 -10.11
C GLN A 191 -13.14 -2.36 -10.28
N LYS A 192 -14.05 -2.24 -9.31
CA LYS A 192 -15.41 -2.76 -9.44
C LYS A 192 -16.17 -1.89 -10.43
N LYS A 193 -16.59 -2.49 -11.53
CA LYS A 193 -17.44 -1.79 -12.51
C LYS A 193 -18.83 -1.59 -11.91
N LYS A 194 -19.35 -0.39 -12.02
CA LYS A 194 -20.75 -0.09 -11.70
C LYS A 194 -21.67 -0.62 -12.77
#